data_f63d0a3e5140adc1d9fa6dd798e0868b
#
_entry.id   f63d0a3e5140adc1d9fa6dd798e0868b
#
_cell.length_a   1.000
_cell.length_b   1.000
_cell.length_c   1.000
_cell.angle_alpha   90.00
_cell.angle_beta   90.00
_cell.angle_gamma   90.00
#
_symmetry.space_group_name_H-M   'P 1'
#
loop_
_entity.id
_entity.type
_entity.pdbx_description
1 polymer ?
#
loop_
_entity_poly.entity_id
_entity_poly.type
_entity_poly.pdbx_seq_one_letter_code
_entity_poly.pdbx_strand_id
1 'polypeptide(L)'
;MCIRDSGSTSVRGLHHLVYEIVDNAVDEALAGYCDKIQVDINKDNSITVTDNGRGIPVGINHKAGLPAVEVVFTILHAGGKFGGGGYKVSGGLHGVGASVVNALSEWLEVEIANEGKIYKQRYERGKVCYKLRVDRECEPEMRGTKVTFLPDKEIFEETVFDYNTLKQRFREMAFLTKGLKIHLRDLREEEIHEHIFH
;
A
#
# COMPACT_ATOMS: atom_id res chain seq x y z
N MET A 1 20.08 -4.41 -3.66
CA MET A 1 19.92 -3.09 -3.06
C MET A 1 18.84 -3.19 -2.01
N CYS A 2 19.24 -3.06 -0.82
CA CYS A 2 18.84 -3.93 0.28
C CYS A 2 17.84 -3.29 1.23
N ILE A 3 17.29 -4.13 2.08
CA ILE A 3 16.70 -3.86 3.41
C ILE A 3 17.24 -2.58 4.11
N ARG A 4 18.45 -2.13 3.76
CA ARG A 4 19.06 -0.90 4.27
C ARG A 4 18.32 0.37 3.85
N ASP A 5 17.63 0.39 2.71
CA ASP A 5 16.97 1.61 2.24
C ASP A 5 15.56 1.78 2.82
N SER A 6 14.80 0.69 2.99
CA SER A 6 13.48 0.74 3.64
C SER A 6 13.58 0.86 5.17
N GLY A 7 14.71 0.48 5.77
CA GLY A 7 14.98 0.68 7.21
C GLY A 7 15.69 1.99 7.53
N SER A 8 15.95 2.83 6.53
CA SER A 8 16.57 4.14 6.74
C SER A 8 15.56 5.11 7.37
N THR A 9 15.97 5.82 8.42
CA THR A 9 15.18 6.88 9.06
C THR A 9 15.31 8.23 8.36
N SER A 10 16.08 8.28 7.28
CA SER A 10 16.27 9.47 6.45
C SER A 10 15.06 9.80 5.59
N VAL A 11 15.07 10.98 4.97
CA VAL A 11 14.06 11.42 3.97
C VAL A 11 13.90 10.38 2.85
N ARG A 12 14.98 9.74 2.43
CA ARG A 12 14.94 8.68 1.42
C ARG A 12 14.16 7.47 1.91
N GLY A 13 14.41 7.02 3.13
CA GLY A 13 13.67 5.91 3.75
C GLY A 13 12.20 6.24 3.93
N LEU A 14 11.87 7.48 4.26
CA LEU A 14 10.49 7.95 4.36
C LEU A 14 9.73 7.75 3.03
N HIS A 15 10.29 8.20 1.91
CA HIS A 15 9.66 8.07 0.59
C HIS A 15 9.58 6.60 0.13
N HIS A 16 10.52 5.76 0.53
CA HIS A 16 10.49 4.31 0.27
C HIS A 16 9.26 3.63 0.84
N LEU A 17 8.69 4.09 1.95
CA LEU A 17 7.44 3.55 2.49
C LEU A 17 6.31 3.64 1.45
N VAL A 18 6.22 4.75 0.75
CA VAL A 18 5.23 4.95 -0.32
C VAL A 18 5.48 3.98 -1.47
N TYR A 19 6.73 3.84 -1.90
CA TYR A 19 7.10 2.97 -3.02
C TYR A 19 6.78 1.50 -2.73
N GLU A 20 6.98 1.04 -1.50
CA GLU A 20 6.67 -0.33 -1.10
C GLU A 20 5.18 -0.65 -1.22
N ILE A 21 4.31 0.26 -0.82
CA ILE A 21 2.87 0.08 -0.96
C ILE A 21 2.43 0.17 -2.43
N VAL A 22 2.97 1.13 -3.18
CA VAL A 22 2.67 1.29 -4.62
C VAL A 22 3.16 0.09 -5.43
N ASP A 23 4.30 -0.49 -5.09
CA ASP A 23 4.85 -1.67 -5.76
C ASP A 23 3.88 -2.86 -5.72
N ASN A 24 3.14 -3.06 -4.63
CA ASN A 24 2.11 -4.10 -4.55
C ASN A 24 1.00 -3.88 -5.59
N ALA A 25 0.58 -2.64 -5.79
CA ALA A 25 -0.41 -2.30 -6.81
C ALA A 25 0.15 -2.41 -8.23
N VAL A 26 1.43 -2.08 -8.43
CA VAL A 26 2.13 -2.28 -9.71
C VAL A 26 2.21 -3.77 -10.04
N ASP A 27 2.48 -4.63 -9.07
CA ASP A 27 2.46 -6.08 -9.26
C ASP A 27 1.09 -6.58 -9.73
N GLU A 28 -0.01 -6.05 -9.20
CA GLU A 28 -1.35 -6.32 -9.70
C GLU A 28 -1.55 -5.86 -11.15
N ALA A 29 -0.99 -4.72 -11.51
CA ALA A 29 -1.01 -4.22 -12.88
C ALA A 29 -0.22 -5.10 -13.84
N LEU A 30 0.97 -5.55 -13.45
CA LEU A 30 1.79 -6.48 -14.22
C LEU A 30 1.13 -7.84 -14.40
N ALA A 31 0.33 -8.26 -13.43
CA ALA A 31 -0.48 -9.48 -13.52
C ALA A 31 -1.75 -9.31 -14.39
N GLY A 32 -2.05 -8.09 -14.84
CA GLY A 32 -3.19 -7.78 -15.69
C GLY A 32 -4.50 -7.48 -14.97
N TYR A 33 -4.47 -7.27 -13.66
CA TYR A 33 -5.68 -7.07 -12.84
C TYR A 33 -5.90 -5.63 -12.39
N CYS A 34 -4.94 -4.74 -12.58
CA CYS A 34 -5.02 -3.35 -12.17
C CYS A 34 -4.57 -2.43 -13.31
N ASP A 35 -5.30 -1.38 -13.56
CA ASP A 35 -4.95 -0.37 -14.56
C ASP A 35 -4.91 1.06 -13.98
N LYS A 36 -5.29 1.22 -12.70
CA LYS A 36 -5.35 2.52 -12.04
C LYS A 36 -4.87 2.45 -10.61
N ILE A 37 -3.91 3.31 -10.28
CA ILE A 37 -3.41 3.54 -8.93
C ILE A 37 -3.57 5.03 -8.62
N GLN A 38 -4.12 5.35 -7.45
CA GLN A 38 -4.20 6.71 -6.94
C GLN A 38 -3.38 6.83 -5.67
N VAL A 39 -2.54 7.86 -5.59
CA VAL A 39 -1.73 8.17 -4.42
C VAL A 39 -2.06 9.58 -3.95
N ASP A 40 -2.52 9.70 -2.71
CA ASP A 40 -2.87 10.97 -2.09
C ASP A 40 -1.92 11.27 -0.93
N ILE A 41 -1.37 12.47 -0.89
CA ILE A 41 -0.70 13.04 0.28
C ILE A 41 -1.77 13.82 1.04
N ASN A 42 -2.18 13.31 2.19
CA ASN A 42 -3.28 13.89 2.96
C ASN A 42 -2.82 15.08 3.82
N LYS A 43 -3.79 15.86 4.33
CA LYS A 43 -3.52 17.07 5.13
C LYS A 43 -2.71 16.80 6.40
N ASP A 44 -2.92 15.64 7.03
CA ASP A 44 -2.15 15.18 8.20
C ASP A 44 -0.79 14.60 7.84
N ASN A 45 -0.42 14.66 6.56
CA ASN A 45 0.78 14.06 5.99
C ASN A 45 0.80 12.53 6.01
N SER A 46 -0.36 11.89 6.14
CA SER A 46 -0.53 10.47 5.84
C SER A 46 -0.58 10.26 4.32
N ILE A 47 -0.32 9.04 3.89
CA ILE A 47 -0.41 8.63 2.48
C ILE A 47 -1.57 7.66 2.32
N THR A 48 -2.37 7.86 1.27
CA THR A 48 -3.38 6.89 0.84
C THR A 48 -3.02 6.37 -0.54
N VAL A 49 -2.92 5.06 -0.67
CA VAL A 49 -2.72 4.37 -1.96
C VAL A 49 -3.95 3.53 -2.24
N THR A 50 -4.61 3.80 -3.35
CA THR A 50 -5.81 3.07 -3.79
C THR A 50 -5.54 2.44 -5.15
N ASP A 51 -5.82 1.15 -5.28
CA ASP A 51 -5.78 0.44 -6.56
C ASP A 51 -7.13 -0.20 -6.90
N ASN A 52 -7.31 -0.53 -8.17
CA ASN A 52 -8.49 -1.23 -8.66
C ASN A 52 -8.19 -2.70 -9.04
N GLY A 53 -7.19 -3.29 -8.40
CA GLY A 53 -6.85 -4.70 -8.57
C GLY A 53 -7.86 -5.66 -7.95
N ARG A 54 -7.46 -6.91 -7.79
CA ARG A 54 -8.33 -7.95 -7.20
C ARG A 54 -8.64 -7.73 -5.72
N GLY A 55 -7.83 -6.93 -5.04
CA GLY A 55 -7.83 -6.80 -3.59
C GLY A 55 -6.99 -7.90 -2.91
N ILE A 56 -6.35 -7.55 -1.81
CA ILE A 56 -5.65 -8.53 -0.97
C ILE A 56 -6.70 -9.52 -0.44
N PRO A 57 -6.44 -10.85 -0.46
CA PRO A 57 -7.41 -11.83 0.00
C PRO A 57 -7.80 -11.62 1.48
N VAL A 58 -9.09 -11.71 1.76
CA VAL A 58 -9.66 -11.56 3.10
C VAL A 58 -9.89 -12.90 3.82
N GLY A 59 -9.75 -14.01 3.12
CA GLY A 59 -9.87 -15.35 3.67
C GLY A 59 -8.69 -15.73 4.57
N ILE A 60 -8.90 -16.81 5.34
CA ILE A 60 -7.88 -17.33 6.25
C ILE A 60 -6.74 -17.97 5.48
N ASN A 61 -5.52 -17.58 5.80
CA ASN A 61 -4.32 -18.29 5.37
C ASN A 61 -4.12 -19.51 6.28
N HIS A 62 -4.25 -20.71 5.71
CA HIS A 62 -4.23 -21.95 6.47
C HIS A 62 -2.89 -22.22 7.20
N LYS A 63 -1.78 -21.71 6.67
CA LYS A 63 -0.47 -21.89 7.30
C LYS A 63 -0.29 -21.01 8.55
N ALA A 64 -0.82 -19.79 8.49
CA ALA A 64 -0.69 -18.82 9.58
C ALA A 64 -1.87 -18.84 10.56
N GLY A 65 -3.03 -19.38 10.14
CA GLY A 65 -4.27 -19.32 10.92
C GLY A 65 -4.87 -17.94 11.05
N LEU A 66 -4.45 -17.00 10.21
CA LEU A 66 -4.84 -15.58 10.22
C LEU A 66 -5.40 -15.18 8.85
N PRO A 67 -6.23 -14.13 8.76
CA PRO A 67 -6.60 -13.56 7.48
C PRO A 67 -5.36 -13.25 6.62
N ALA A 68 -5.43 -13.53 5.33
CA ALA A 68 -4.28 -13.31 4.43
C ALA A 68 -3.79 -11.86 4.46
N VAL A 69 -4.71 -10.89 4.54
CA VAL A 69 -4.35 -9.46 4.67
C VAL A 69 -3.54 -9.19 5.94
N GLU A 70 -3.89 -9.80 7.06
CA GLU A 70 -3.13 -9.65 8.31
C GLU A 70 -1.73 -10.24 8.20
N VAL A 71 -1.59 -11.37 7.51
CA VAL A 71 -0.29 -11.98 7.22
C VAL A 71 0.59 -11.02 6.41
N VAL A 72 0.03 -10.38 5.38
CA VAL A 72 0.75 -9.39 4.53
C VAL A 72 1.34 -8.24 5.36
N PHE A 73 0.59 -7.73 6.32
CA PHE A 73 0.97 -6.53 7.07
C PHE A 73 1.71 -6.81 8.38
N THR A 74 1.70 -8.03 8.89
CA THR A 74 2.28 -8.33 10.21
C THR A 74 3.44 -9.33 10.19
N ILE A 75 3.58 -10.13 9.13
CA ILE A 75 4.64 -11.13 9.06
C ILE A 75 5.73 -10.69 8.08
N LEU A 76 6.95 -10.55 8.57
CA LEU A 76 8.13 -10.31 7.76
C LEU A 76 8.36 -11.51 6.82
N HIS A 77 8.73 -11.24 5.57
CA HIS A 77 8.93 -12.24 4.50
C HIS A 77 7.66 -12.98 4.04
N ALA A 78 6.48 -12.46 4.34
CA ALA A 78 5.21 -13.02 3.83
C ALA A 78 5.03 -12.86 2.30
N GLY A 79 5.94 -12.21 1.61
CA GLY A 79 5.95 -11.99 0.16
C GLY A 79 6.21 -13.25 -0.69
N GLY A 80 6.24 -14.41 -0.09
CA GLY A 80 6.34 -15.69 -0.77
C GLY A 80 4.97 -16.35 -0.92
N LYS A 81 4.48 -16.47 -2.13
CA LYS A 81 3.48 -17.42 -2.61
C LYS A 81 2.37 -17.76 -1.60
N PHE A 82 1.31 -17.01 -1.57
CA PHE A 82 0.02 -17.52 -1.08
C PHE A 82 -0.42 -18.63 -2.03
N GLY A 83 -0.19 -19.87 -1.63
CA GLY A 83 -0.47 -21.04 -2.46
C GLY A 83 -1.95 -21.15 -2.79
N GLY A 84 -2.25 -21.47 -4.04
CA GLY A 84 -3.53 -21.98 -4.47
C GLY A 84 -4.46 -21.05 -5.23
N GLY A 85 -4.09 -19.84 -5.55
CA GLY A 85 -5.00 -18.94 -6.28
C GLY A 85 -4.35 -17.85 -7.13
N GLY A 86 -3.07 -17.92 -7.35
CA GLY A 86 -2.36 -16.98 -8.27
C GLY A 86 -2.19 -15.56 -7.74
N TYR A 87 -2.55 -15.25 -6.51
CA TYR A 87 -2.19 -13.99 -5.88
C TYR A 87 -0.77 -14.10 -5.34
N LYS A 88 0.16 -13.67 -6.14
CA LYS A 88 1.54 -13.46 -5.70
C LYS A 88 1.63 -12.03 -5.20
N VAL A 89 1.81 -11.82 -3.92
CA VAL A 89 2.42 -10.61 -3.43
C VAL A 89 3.92 -10.80 -3.65
N SER A 90 4.35 -10.57 -4.86
CA SER A 90 5.76 -10.32 -5.09
C SER A 90 5.94 -8.86 -4.69
N GLY A 91 6.18 -8.62 -3.44
CA GLY A 91 6.65 -7.30 -3.08
C GLY A 91 7.83 -7.03 -3.98
N GLY A 92 7.76 -6.06 -4.87
CA GLY A 92 8.82 -5.62 -5.76
C GLY A 92 10.19 -6.22 -5.44
N LEU A 93 11.27 -5.88 -5.93
CA LEU A 93 12.59 -6.50 -5.73
C LEU A 93 12.92 -7.05 -4.31
N HIS A 94 12.07 -6.84 -3.29
CA HIS A 94 12.42 -7.13 -1.88
C HIS A 94 11.42 -7.95 -1.05
N GLY A 95 10.16 -8.14 -1.48
CA GLY A 95 9.20 -9.05 -0.84
C GLY A 95 8.82 -8.80 0.62
N VAL A 96 9.21 -7.68 1.22
CA VAL A 96 9.06 -7.38 2.65
C VAL A 96 8.27 -6.10 2.93
N GLY A 97 7.82 -5.41 1.88
CA GLY A 97 7.42 -4.02 1.93
C GLY A 97 6.30 -3.67 2.88
N ALA A 98 5.15 -4.32 2.78
CA ALA A 98 3.95 -3.92 3.54
C ALA A 98 4.12 -4.09 5.05
N SER A 99 4.74 -5.16 5.51
CA SER A 99 4.98 -5.39 6.94
C SER A 99 5.98 -4.39 7.52
N VAL A 100 6.99 -4.00 6.76
CA VAL A 100 7.96 -2.97 7.17
C VAL A 100 7.28 -1.61 7.25
N VAL A 101 6.48 -1.23 6.25
CA VAL A 101 5.71 0.02 6.27
C VAL A 101 4.81 0.08 7.51
N ASN A 102 4.12 -1.01 7.82
CA ASN A 102 3.28 -1.10 9.01
C ASN A 102 4.07 -0.91 10.30
N ALA A 103 5.20 -1.58 10.45
CA ALA A 103 6.06 -1.45 11.63
C ALA A 103 6.63 -0.04 11.82
N LEU A 104 6.87 0.69 10.73
CA LEU A 104 7.44 2.05 10.74
C LEU A 104 6.38 3.15 10.70
N SER A 105 5.10 2.79 10.82
CA SER A 105 3.99 3.73 10.82
C SER A 105 3.39 3.86 12.22
N GLU A 106 3.02 5.08 12.59
CA GLU A 106 2.26 5.36 13.81
C GLU A 106 0.92 4.62 13.77
N TRP A 107 0.26 4.65 12.61
CA TRP A 107 -0.89 3.82 12.32
C TRP A 107 -0.95 3.49 10.82
N LEU A 108 -1.60 2.39 10.49
CA LEU A 108 -1.90 1.97 9.13
C LEU A 108 -3.30 1.35 9.10
N GLU A 109 -4.08 1.74 8.10
CA GLU A 109 -5.40 1.16 7.83
C GLU A 109 -5.42 0.55 6.44
N VAL A 110 -6.00 -0.63 6.33
CA VAL A 110 -6.27 -1.29 5.06
C VAL A 110 -7.77 -1.49 4.88
N GLU A 111 -8.26 -1.13 3.70
CA GLU A 111 -9.61 -1.41 3.25
C GLU A 111 -9.55 -2.25 1.98
N ILE A 112 -10.39 -3.26 1.89
CA ILE A 112 -10.45 -4.17 0.75
C ILE A 112 -11.89 -4.29 0.29
N ALA A 113 -12.15 -3.94 -0.97
CA ALA A 113 -13.44 -4.15 -1.62
C ALA A 113 -13.48 -5.56 -2.21
N ASN A 114 -14.42 -6.37 -1.74
CA ASN A 114 -14.60 -7.73 -2.19
C ASN A 114 -16.06 -8.18 -2.03
N GLU A 115 -16.67 -8.66 -3.11
CA GLU A 115 -18.02 -9.23 -3.12
C GLU A 115 -19.09 -8.34 -2.45
N GLY A 116 -19.10 -7.05 -2.79
CA GLY A 116 -20.08 -6.09 -2.30
C GLY A 116 -19.85 -5.58 -0.88
N LYS A 117 -18.69 -5.87 -0.31
CA LYS A 117 -18.33 -5.45 1.06
C LYS A 117 -16.95 -4.80 1.09
N ILE A 118 -16.80 -3.81 1.96
CA ILE A 118 -15.51 -3.23 2.31
C ILE A 118 -15.07 -3.83 3.64
N TYR A 119 -13.99 -4.60 3.60
CA TYR A 119 -13.33 -5.13 4.80
C TYR A 119 -12.29 -4.13 5.27
N LYS A 120 -12.13 -3.98 6.59
CA LYS A 120 -11.20 -3.04 7.19
C LYS A 120 -10.43 -3.66 8.35
N GLN A 121 -9.15 -3.29 8.46
CA GLN A 121 -8.31 -3.58 9.61
C GLN A 121 -7.37 -2.40 9.86
N ARG A 122 -7.10 -2.12 11.13
CA ARG A 122 -6.17 -1.07 11.56
C ARG A 122 -5.05 -1.66 12.39
N TYR A 123 -3.89 -1.06 12.23
CA TYR A 123 -2.68 -1.37 13.00
C TYR A 123 -2.12 -0.10 13.61
N GLU A 124 -1.47 -0.22 14.75
CA GLU A 124 -0.71 0.85 15.39
C GLU A 124 0.69 0.34 15.70
N ARG A 125 1.71 0.97 15.13
CA ARG A 125 3.11 0.55 15.22
C ARG A 125 3.30 -0.96 14.96
N GLY A 126 2.64 -1.43 13.92
CA GLY A 126 2.69 -2.81 13.48
C GLY A 126 1.76 -3.78 14.22
N LYS A 127 1.07 -3.34 15.27
CA LYS A 127 0.19 -4.18 16.08
C LYS A 127 -1.26 -4.07 15.65
N VAL A 128 -1.95 -5.20 15.53
CA VAL A 128 -3.37 -5.27 15.20
C VAL A 128 -4.21 -4.59 16.28
N CYS A 129 -5.06 -3.63 15.87
CA CYS A 129 -5.99 -2.95 16.77
C CYS A 129 -7.30 -3.71 16.95
N TYR A 130 -7.79 -4.35 15.89
CA TYR A 130 -9.00 -5.18 15.89
C TYR A 130 -8.94 -6.21 14.75
N LYS A 131 -9.71 -7.27 14.90
CA LYS A 131 -9.82 -8.31 13.86
C LYS A 131 -10.38 -7.74 12.56
N LEU A 132 -9.94 -8.29 11.43
CA LEU A 132 -10.52 -7.95 10.12
C LEU A 132 -12.05 -8.05 10.19
N ARG A 133 -12.74 -7.01 9.77
CA ARG A 133 -14.20 -6.92 9.84
C ARG A 133 -14.77 -6.24 8.60
N VAL A 134 -16.04 -6.50 8.34
CA VAL A 134 -16.82 -5.75 7.37
C VAL A 134 -17.12 -4.37 7.96
N ASP A 135 -16.70 -3.31 7.26
CA ASP A 135 -16.92 -1.92 7.66
C ASP A 135 -18.22 -1.36 7.07
N ARG A 136 -18.47 -1.64 5.80
CA ARG A 136 -19.64 -1.17 5.06
C ARG A 136 -19.87 -2.01 3.81
N GLU A 137 -21.03 -1.82 3.19
CA GLU A 137 -21.33 -2.37 1.87
C GLU A 137 -20.80 -1.47 0.76
N CYS A 138 -20.57 -2.04 -0.40
CA CYS A 138 -20.18 -1.33 -1.62
C CYS A 138 -20.83 -1.99 -2.84
N GLU A 139 -20.65 -1.37 -4.02
CA GLU A 139 -21.09 -1.95 -5.27
C GLU A 139 -20.44 -3.33 -5.49
N PRO A 140 -21.22 -4.36 -5.94
CA PRO A 140 -20.70 -5.72 -6.10
C PRO A 140 -19.49 -5.83 -7.03
N GLU A 141 -19.36 -4.94 -8.01
CA GLU A 141 -18.27 -4.92 -8.97
C GLU A 141 -17.03 -4.19 -8.44
N MET A 142 -17.15 -3.44 -7.35
CA MET A 142 -16.04 -2.71 -6.75
C MET A 142 -15.00 -3.69 -6.23
N ARG A 143 -13.76 -3.49 -6.64
CA ARG A 143 -12.60 -4.28 -6.22
C ARG A 143 -11.41 -3.40 -5.99
N GLY A 144 -10.50 -3.88 -5.18
CA GLY A 144 -9.22 -3.23 -4.96
C GLY A 144 -8.84 -3.14 -3.51
N THR A 145 -7.67 -2.55 -3.30
CA THR A 145 -7.09 -2.33 -1.99
C THR A 145 -6.83 -0.83 -1.79
N LYS A 146 -7.15 -0.34 -0.61
CA LYS A 146 -6.84 1.02 -0.17
C LYS A 146 -6.05 0.93 1.12
N VAL A 147 -4.82 1.45 1.10
CA VAL A 147 -3.93 1.50 2.26
C VAL A 147 -3.67 2.95 2.61
N THR A 148 -3.90 3.31 3.87
CA THR A 148 -3.56 4.63 4.40
C THR A 148 -2.61 4.44 5.57
N PHE A 149 -1.49 5.17 5.60
CA PHE A 149 -0.52 5.08 6.69
C PHE A 149 0.07 6.44 7.05
N LEU A 150 0.39 6.61 8.32
CA LEU A 150 1.09 7.77 8.85
C LEU A 150 2.47 7.33 9.35
N PRO A 151 3.57 7.83 8.74
CA PRO A 151 4.92 7.52 9.23
C PRO A 151 5.10 7.90 10.70
N ASP A 152 5.82 7.05 11.44
CA ASP A 152 6.06 7.26 12.86
C ASP A 152 7.11 8.34 13.09
N LYS A 153 6.69 9.49 13.64
CA LYS A 153 7.57 10.61 13.97
C LYS A 153 8.60 10.31 15.06
N GLU A 154 8.42 9.25 15.82
CA GLU A 154 9.40 8.78 16.80
C GLU A 154 10.54 8.00 16.14
N ILE A 155 10.33 7.50 14.91
CA ILE A 155 11.31 6.73 14.15
C ILE A 155 12.02 7.60 13.11
N PHE A 156 11.26 8.38 12.35
CA PHE A 156 11.79 9.23 11.27
C PHE A 156 12.15 10.61 11.79
N GLU A 157 13.32 11.11 11.41
CA GLU A 157 13.76 12.49 11.71
C GLU A 157 12.90 13.51 10.97
N GLU A 158 12.48 13.18 9.74
CA GLU A 158 11.63 14.01 8.89
C GLU A 158 10.46 13.16 8.40
N THR A 159 9.23 13.66 8.54
CA THR A 159 8.00 12.97 8.11
C THR A 159 7.23 13.72 7.02
N VAL A 160 7.76 14.81 6.51
CA VAL A 160 7.13 15.59 5.43
C VAL A 160 7.50 15.00 4.08
N PHE A 161 6.50 14.56 3.31
CA PHE A 161 6.70 14.06 1.96
C PHE A 161 6.96 15.18 0.96
N ASP A 162 7.92 14.95 0.06
CA ASP A 162 8.19 15.83 -1.07
C ASP A 162 7.41 15.36 -2.31
N TYR A 163 6.49 16.20 -2.76
CA TYR A 163 5.66 15.94 -3.94
C TYR A 163 6.48 15.65 -5.20
N ASN A 164 7.52 16.44 -5.45
CA ASN A 164 8.34 16.28 -6.66
C ASN A 164 9.13 14.98 -6.66
N THR A 165 9.60 14.53 -5.51
CA THR A 165 10.26 13.23 -5.35
C THR A 165 9.32 12.08 -5.73
N LEU A 166 8.09 12.09 -5.22
CA LEU A 166 7.08 11.09 -5.56
C LEU A 166 6.68 11.18 -7.03
N LYS A 167 6.49 12.39 -7.54
CA LYS A 167 6.13 12.65 -8.94
C LYS A 167 7.15 12.04 -9.91
N GLN A 168 8.42 12.24 -9.66
CA GLN A 168 9.48 11.68 -10.50
C GLN A 168 9.44 10.15 -10.49
N ARG A 169 9.33 9.54 -9.31
CA ARG A 169 9.31 8.08 -9.19
C ARG A 169 8.09 7.46 -9.88
N PHE A 170 6.93 8.06 -9.73
CA PHE A 170 5.71 7.54 -10.36
C PHE A 170 5.71 7.70 -11.87
N ARG A 171 6.36 8.73 -12.39
CA ARG A 171 6.62 8.85 -13.84
C ARG A 171 7.40 7.66 -14.36
N GLU A 172 8.46 7.27 -13.68
CA GLU A 172 9.27 6.12 -14.05
C GLU A 172 8.46 4.80 -13.99
N MET A 173 7.70 4.61 -12.91
CA MET A 173 6.86 3.42 -12.73
C MET A 173 5.80 3.29 -13.83
N ALA A 174 5.10 4.35 -14.15
CA ALA A 174 4.08 4.36 -15.21
C ALA A 174 4.69 4.09 -16.58
N PHE A 175 5.85 4.69 -16.86
CA PHE A 175 6.56 4.47 -18.12
C PHE A 175 6.97 2.98 -18.31
N LEU A 176 7.38 2.33 -17.24
CA LEU A 176 7.81 0.93 -17.26
C LEU A 176 6.64 -0.07 -17.24
N THR A 177 5.43 0.37 -16.93
CA THR A 177 4.27 -0.51 -16.77
C THR A 177 3.18 -0.11 -17.77
N LYS A 178 3.21 -0.73 -18.93
CA LYS A 178 2.29 -0.42 -20.04
C LYS A 178 0.83 -0.55 -19.61
N GLY A 179 0.05 0.50 -19.87
CA GLY A 179 -1.39 0.53 -19.61
C GLY A 179 -1.76 0.91 -18.18
N LEU A 180 -0.79 1.13 -17.31
CA LEU A 180 -1.03 1.59 -15.95
C LEU A 180 -1.15 3.11 -15.91
N LYS A 181 -2.19 3.59 -15.23
CA LYS A 181 -2.38 5.01 -14.91
C LYS A 181 -2.09 5.22 -13.43
N ILE A 182 -1.18 6.14 -13.10
CA ILE A 182 -0.89 6.55 -11.73
C ILE A 182 -1.32 7.99 -11.55
N HIS A 183 -2.22 8.24 -10.61
CA HIS A 183 -2.72 9.56 -10.27
C HIS A 183 -2.16 9.99 -8.91
N LEU A 184 -1.28 10.98 -8.90
CA LEU A 184 -0.72 11.57 -7.68
C LEU A 184 -1.44 12.88 -7.36
N ARG A 185 -1.94 13.01 -6.12
CA ARG A 185 -2.57 14.24 -5.62
C ARG A 185 -1.93 14.68 -4.31
N ASP A 186 -1.62 15.97 -4.21
CA ASP A 186 -1.23 16.61 -2.96
C ASP A 186 -2.41 17.40 -2.40
N LEU A 187 -2.96 16.93 -1.30
CA LEU A 187 -4.16 17.47 -0.65
C LEU A 187 -3.83 18.34 0.58
N ARG A 188 -2.55 18.63 0.81
CA ARG A 188 -2.12 19.34 2.04
C ARG A 188 -2.50 20.81 2.07
N GLU A 189 -2.63 21.44 0.91
CA GLU A 189 -3.03 22.85 0.75
C GLU A 189 -4.43 22.95 0.15
N GLU A 190 -5.04 24.13 0.17
CA GLU A 190 -6.37 24.37 -0.41
C GLU A 190 -6.38 24.11 -1.92
N GLU A 191 -5.32 24.53 -2.62
CA GLU A 191 -5.13 24.23 -4.03
C GLU A 191 -4.51 22.84 -4.18
N ILE A 192 -5.24 21.93 -4.86
CA ILE A 192 -4.79 20.56 -5.11
C ILE A 192 -3.74 20.57 -6.23
N HIS A 193 -2.54 20.10 -5.93
CA HIS A 193 -1.55 19.79 -6.94
C HIS A 193 -1.70 18.32 -7.33
N GLU A 194 -1.89 18.06 -8.62
CA GLU A 194 -2.09 16.70 -9.10
C GLU A 194 -1.43 16.46 -10.45
N HIS A 195 -1.10 15.20 -10.71
CA HIS A 195 -0.58 14.76 -11.99
C HIS A 195 -1.00 13.31 -12.27
N ILE A 196 -1.34 13.03 -13.52
CA ILE A 196 -1.70 11.69 -14.01
C ILE A 196 -0.61 11.23 -14.98
N PHE A 197 -0.03 10.08 -14.71
CA PHE A 197 0.95 9.40 -15.56
C PHE A 197 0.32 8.19 -16.23
N HIS A 198 0.57 8.00 -17.53
CA HIS A 198 0.18 6.82 -18.30
C HIS A 198 1.01 6.67 -19.59
#